data_124b009e260857269f77d57fc3e86f8a
#
_entry.id   124b009e260857269f77d57fc3e86f8a
#
_cell.length_a   1.000
_cell.length_b   1.000
_cell.length_c   1.000
_cell.angle_alpha   90.00
_cell.angle_beta   90.00
_cell.angle_gamma   90.00
#
_symmetry.space_group_name_H-M   'P 1'
#
loop_
_entity.id
_entity.type
_entity.pdbx_description
1 polymer ?
#
loop_
_entity_poly.entity_id
_entity_poly.type
_entity_poly.pdbx_seq_one_letter_code
_entity_poly.pdbx_strand_id
1 'polypeptide(L)'
;MSSHTLGKESRDHIPTSDVVSPPTPPPQMHPCQSIYGNPVPLGMLSFGAGILCSSLLTLHVGGVYTPNLVLVFAIFYGGISQTLVGMWEMFLGHTFSASIFITYGCFNFSYGALYLPGIGIAAAYSVDGVPTEEFHHAIGIYLGIWSFITFLFT
;
A
#
# COMPACT_ATOMS: atom_id res chain seq x y z
N MET A 1 20.06 -87.76 15.10
CA MET A 1 20.79 -86.92 14.16
C MET A 1 20.01 -85.60 14.07
N SER A 2 20.60 -84.60 14.66
CA SER A 2 19.97 -83.27 14.96
C SER A 2 19.81 -82.42 13.70
N SER A 3 18.65 -81.87 13.51
CA SER A 3 18.38 -80.77 12.60
C SER A 3 18.15 -79.46 13.39
N HIS A 4 19.10 -78.55 13.26
CA HIS A 4 19.06 -77.27 13.82
C HIS A 4 18.10 -76.42 13.00
N THR A 5 17.00 -75.94 13.61
CA THR A 5 16.13 -74.87 13.11
C THR A 5 16.71 -73.59 13.54
N LEU A 6 17.18 -72.78 12.59
CA LEU A 6 17.61 -71.40 12.78
C LEU A 6 16.37 -70.52 12.99
N GLY A 7 16.30 -69.94 14.16
CA GLY A 7 15.28 -68.92 14.52
C GLY A 7 15.41 -67.66 13.67
N LYS A 8 14.32 -67.30 13.06
CA LYS A 8 14.14 -66.05 12.34
C LYS A 8 13.97 -64.88 13.34
N GLU A 9 15.06 -64.16 13.54
CA GLU A 9 15.09 -62.95 14.37
C GLU A 9 14.16 -61.88 13.81
N SER A 10 13.09 -61.64 14.53
CA SER A 10 12.16 -60.53 14.25
C SER A 10 12.89 -59.23 14.52
N ARG A 11 13.21 -58.48 13.47
CA ARG A 11 13.66 -57.10 13.61
C ARG A 11 12.49 -56.27 14.13
N ASP A 12 12.53 -55.97 15.41
CA ASP A 12 11.63 -55.00 16.02
C ASP A 12 11.77 -53.68 15.28
N HIS A 13 10.69 -53.27 14.62
CA HIS A 13 10.50 -51.95 14.11
C HIS A 13 10.53 -51.00 15.31
N ILE A 14 11.65 -50.30 15.52
CA ILE A 14 11.74 -49.15 16.39
C ILE A 14 10.85 -48.08 15.76
N PRO A 15 9.76 -47.63 16.40
CA PRO A 15 9.01 -46.52 15.88
C PRO A 15 9.93 -45.30 15.86
N THR A 16 10.16 -44.75 14.70
CA THR A 16 10.79 -43.43 14.54
C THR A 16 9.99 -42.48 15.37
N SER A 17 10.50 -42.17 16.58
CA SER A 17 9.97 -41.14 17.44
C SER A 17 9.78 -39.89 16.60
N ASP A 18 8.55 -39.38 16.56
CA ASP A 18 8.18 -38.13 15.98
C ASP A 18 9.21 -37.09 16.41
N VAL A 19 10.02 -36.63 15.48
CA VAL A 19 10.92 -35.52 15.69
C VAL A 19 9.99 -34.28 15.81
N VAL A 20 9.57 -34.05 17.04
CA VAL A 20 8.85 -32.82 17.40
C VAL A 20 9.79 -31.68 17.07
N SER A 21 9.55 -31.02 15.95
CA SER A 21 10.28 -29.82 15.59
C SER A 21 10.22 -28.86 16.75
N PRO A 22 11.33 -28.27 17.19
CA PRO A 22 11.29 -27.29 18.26
C PRO A 22 10.30 -26.18 17.89
N PRO A 23 9.50 -25.69 18.84
CA PRO A 23 8.54 -24.62 18.57
C PRO A 23 9.26 -23.44 17.93
N THR A 24 8.78 -23.02 16.76
CA THR A 24 9.28 -21.81 16.10
C THR A 24 9.25 -20.65 17.07
N PRO A 25 10.37 -19.95 17.31
CA PRO A 25 10.36 -18.80 18.20
C PRO A 25 9.31 -17.79 17.71
N PRO A 26 8.58 -17.15 18.61
CA PRO A 26 7.59 -16.13 18.25
C PRO A 26 8.28 -15.06 17.37
N PRO A 27 7.57 -14.50 16.39
CA PRO A 27 8.13 -13.44 15.55
C PRO A 27 8.65 -12.32 16.45
N GLN A 28 9.93 -11.99 16.30
CA GLN A 28 10.54 -10.92 17.06
C GLN A 28 9.96 -9.59 16.60
N MET A 29 9.00 -9.06 17.33
CA MET A 29 8.47 -7.72 17.09
C MET A 29 9.52 -6.69 17.45
N HIS A 30 9.63 -5.65 16.62
CA HIS A 30 10.48 -4.50 16.93
C HIS A 30 10.06 -3.91 18.29
N PRO A 31 11.00 -3.52 19.18
CA PRO A 31 10.68 -3.06 20.54
C PRO A 31 9.61 -1.97 20.59
N CYS A 32 9.58 -1.07 19.62
CA CYS A 32 8.57 -0.02 19.54
C CYS A 32 7.18 -0.52 19.12
N GLN A 33 7.10 -1.62 18.38
CA GLN A 33 5.84 -2.16 17.88
C GLN A 33 4.97 -2.78 19.00
N SER A 34 5.56 -3.19 20.10
CA SER A 34 4.83 -3.72 21.25
C SER A 34 4.16 -2.62 22.11
N ILE A 35 4.61 -1.37 21.97
CA ILE A 35 4.16 -0.22 22.78
C ILE A 35 3.15 0.62 22.01
N TYR A 36 3.30 0.72 20.67
CA TYR A 36 2.50 1.58 19.82
C TYR A 36 1.55 0.78 18.93
N GLY A 37 0.38 1.37 18.64
CA GLY A 37 -0.60 0.79 17.72
C GLY A 37 -0.07 0.71 16.29
N ASN A 38 -0.60 -0.24 15.51
CA ASN A 38 -0.28 -0.40 14.08
C ASN A 38 -1.02 0.66 13.25
N PRO A 39 -0.34 1.57 12.53
CA PRO A 39 -0.97 2.61 11.74
C PRO A 39 -1.42 2.13 10.33
N VAL A 40 -0.95 0.97 9.87
CA VAL A 40 -1.20 0.43 8.52
C VAL A 40 -2.70 0.38 8.17
N PRO A 41 -3.61 -0.06 9.06
CA PRO A 41 -5.04 -0.08 8.73
C PRO A 41 -5.59 1.29 8.33
N LEU A 42 -5.14 2.37 8.98
CA LEU A 42 -5.53 3.74 8.61
C LEU A 42 -5.01 4.12 7.21
N GLY A 43 -3.77 3.78 6.91
CA GLY A 43 -3.18 4.02 5.59
C GLY A 43 -3.90 3.29 4.47
N MET A 44 -4.23 2.01 4.68
CA MET A 44 -4.99 1.20 3.73
C MET A 44 -6.41 1.72 3.54
N LEU A 45 -7.07 2.12 4.63
CA LEU A 45 -8.42 2.67 4.57
C LEU A 45 -8.45 4.00 3.81
N SER A 46 -7.49 4.90 4.06
CA SER A 46 -7.41 6.18 3.36
C SER A 46 -7.16 6.00 1.86
N PHE A 47 -6.33 5.04 1.48
CA PHE A 47 -6.10 4.67 0.09
C PHE A 47 -7.36 4.09 -0.57
N GLY A 48 -7.96 3.06 0.03
CA GLY A 48 -9.16 2.40 -0.50
C GLY A 48 -10.36 3.34 -0.61
N ALA A 49 -10.60 4.16 0.40
CA ALA A 49 -11.67 5.15 0.38
C ALA A 49 -11.43 6.26 -0.67
N GLY A 50 -10.17 6.64 -0.90
CA GLY A 50 -9.80 7.58 -1.96
C GLY A 50 -10.14 7.05 -3.35
N ILE A 51 -9.78 5.79 -3.64
CA ILE A 51 -10.11 5.13 -4.90
C ILE A 51 -11.64 5.01 -5.05
N LEU A 52 -12.34 4.59 -4.01
CA LEU A 52 -13.79 4.45 -4.04
C LEU A 52 -14.48 5.79 -4.33
N CYS A 53 -14.08 6.85 -3.63
CA CYS A 53 -14.61 8.20 -3.85
C CYS A 53 -14.37 8.67 -5.28
N SER A 54 -13.13 8.53 -5.77
CA SER A 54 -12.78 8.90 -7.15
C SER A 54 -13.58 8.13 -8.18
N SER A 55 -13.73 6.81 -8.00
CA SER A 55 -14.49 5.95 -8.92
C SER A 55 -15.96 6.32 -8.97
N LEU A 56 -16.60 6.53 -7.82
CA LEU A 56 -18.03 6.90 -7.75
C LEU A 56 -18.30 8.24 -8.41
N LEU A 57 -17.42 9.23 -8.21
CA LEU A 57 -17.57 10.55 -8.81
C LEU A 57 -17.28 10.53 -10.33
N THR A 58 -16.33 9.71 -10.77
CA THR A 58 -16.07 9.51 -12.20
C THR A 58 -17.24 8.81 -12.92
N LEU A 59 -17.93 7.91 -12.23
CA LEU A 59 -19.15 7.26 -12.72
C LEU A 59 -20.39 8.15 -12.66
N HIS A 60 -20.25 9.41 -12.24
CA HIS A 60 -21.34 10.39 -12.10
C HIS A 60 -22.50 9.89 -11.22
N VAL A 61 -22.19 9.09 -10.19
CA VAL A 61 -23.21 8.58 -9.26
C VAL A 61 -23.92 9.74 -8.58
N GLY A 62 -25.25 9.66 -8.48
CA GLY A 62 -26.07 10.72 -7.91
C GLY A 62 -26.24 11.96 -8.79
N GLY A 63 -25.86 11.89 -10.08
CA GLY A 63 -25.96 13.03 -11.00
C GLY A 63 -24.87 14.10 -10.80
N VAL A 64 -23.78 13.76 -10.11
CA VAL A 64 -22.64 14.67 -9.89
C VAL A 64 -21.71 14.64 -11.10
N TYR A 65 -21.69 15.70 -11.87
CA TYR A 65 -20.86 15.81 -13.07
C TYR A 65 -19.51 16.51 -12.82
N THR A 66 -19.37 17.18 -11.68
CA THR A 66 -18.13 17.92 -11.32
C THR A 66 -17.40 17.19 -10.21
N PRO A 67 -16.29 16.48 -10.49
CA PRO A 67 -15.61 15.62 -9.52
C PRO A 67 -14.69 16.37 -8.55
N ASN A 68 -14.89 17.68 -8.33
CA ASN A 68 -13.99 18.51 -7.52
C ASN A 68 -13.84 18.03 -6.07
N LEU A 69 -14.82 17.30 -5.54
CA LEU A 69 -14.75 16.73 -4.19
C LEU A 69 -13.60 15.73 -4.04
N VAL A 70 -13.18 15.08 -5.15
CA VAL A 70 -11.99 14.19 -5.14
C VAL A 70 -10.75 14.93 -4.64
N LEU A 71 -10.60 16.22 -4.99
CA LEU A 71 -9.42 17.01 -4.59
C LEU A 71 -9.33 17.18 -3.08
N VAL A 72 -10.46 17.48 -2.45
CA VAL A 72 -10.51 17.61 -0.99
C VAL A 72 -10.17 16.27 -0.33
N PHE A 73 -10.74 15.19 -0.85
CA PHE A 73 -10.49 13.86 -0.34
C PHE A 73 -9.03 13.43 -0.55
N ALA A 74 -8.47 13.70 -1.72
CA ALA A 74 -7.08 13.41 -2.04
C ALA A 74 -6.10 14.19 -1.14
N ILE A 75 -6.31 15.49 -0.94
CA ILE A 75 -5.41 16.31 -0.14
C ILE A 75 -5.50 15.94 1.34
N PHE A 76 -6.70 15.97 1.91
CA PHE A 76 -6.86 15.83 3.36
C PHE A 76 -6.82 14.38 3.82
N TYR A 77 -7.53 13.48 3.17
CA TYR A 77 -7.58 12.09 3.62
C TYR A 77 -6.47 11.24 2.99
N GLY A 78 -6.31 11.28 1.68
CA GLY A 78 -5.21 10.58 1.01
C GLY A 78 -3.84 11.14 1.39
N GLY A 79 -3.61 12.42 1.17
CA GLY A 79 -2.32 13.07 1.36
C GLY A 79 -1.87 13.07 2.84
N ILE A 80 -2.66 13.69 3.72
CA ILE A 80 -2.29 13.85 5.14
C ILE A 80 -2.22 12.49 5.83
N SER A 81 -3.28 11.67 5.74
CA SER A 81 -3.34 10.42 6.49
C SER A 81 -2.25 9.44 6.08
N GLN A 82 -2.02 9.24 4.77
CA GLN A 82 -0.97 8.34 4.30
C GLN A 82 0.43 8.83 4.68
N THR A 83 0.68 10.13 4.59
CA THR A 83 1.98 10.69 4.99
C THR A 83 2.22 10.49 6.48
N LEU A 84 1.24 10.76 7.34
CA LEU A 84 1.34 10.54 8.78
C LEU A 84 1.55 9.05 9.12
N VAL A 85 0.79 8.16 8.46
CA VAL A 85 0.96 6.70 8.61
C VAL A 85 2.37 6.28 8.20
N GLY A 86 2.86 6.77 7.07
CA GLY A 86 4.21 6.45 6.60
C GLY A 86 5.30 6.96 7.55
N MET A 87 5.15 8.16 8.10
CA MET A 87 6.07 8.68 9.12
C MET A 87 6.04 7.81 10.38
N TRP A 88 4.87 7.37 10.82
CA TRP A 88 4.73 6.49 11.97
C TRP A 88 5.37 5.12 11.72
N GLU A 89 5.15 4.53 10.54
CA GLU A 89 5.82 3.29 10.12
C GLU A 89 7.34 3.43 10.11
N MET A 90 7.87 4.61 9.74
CA MET A 90 9.30 4.90 9.80
C MET A 90 9.82 4.82 11.25
N PHE A 91 9.10 5.40 12.22
CA PHE A 91 9.45 5.31 13.63
C PHE A 91 9.37 3.88 14.18
N LEU A 92 8.47 3.05 13.64
CA LEU A 92 8.38 1.64 13.99
C LEU A 92 9.47 0.77 13.34
N GLY A 93 10.29 1.33 12.44
CA GLY A 93 11.35 0.63 11.74
C GLY A 93 10.90 -0.12 10.48
N HIS A 94 9.67 0.07 10.03
CA HIS A 94 9.12 -0.56 8.82
C HIS A 94 9.41 0.31 7.58
N THR A 95 10.66 0.40 7.16
CA THR A 95 11.11 1.33 6.12
C THR A 95 10.42 1.14 4.77
N PHE A 96 10.15 -0.08 4.35
CA PHE A 96 9.48 -0.36 3.08
C PHE A 96 8.02 0.13 3.10
N SER A 97 7.26 -0.22 4.12
CA SER A 97 5.88 0.25 4.33
C SER A 97 5.82 1.77 4.42
N ALA A 98 6.73 2.37 5.20
CA ALA A 98 6.86 3.81 5.32
C ALA A 98 7.08 4.50 3.97
N SER A 99 8.00 3.96 3.15
CA SER A 99 8.30 4.51 1.82
C SER A 99 7.08 4.49 0.91
N ILE A 100 6.31 3.40 0.93
CA ILE A 100 5.09 3.28 0.14
C ILE A 100 4.07 4.34 0.57
N PHE A 101 3.73 4.41 1.86
CA PHE A 101 2.71 5.33 2.35
C PHE A 101 3.09 6.79 2.15
N ILE A 102 4.34 7.18 2.41
CA ILE A 102 4.80 8.55 2.18
C ILE A 102 4.75 8.88 0.69
N THR A 103 5.21 7.99 -0.18
CA THR A 103 5.22 8.20 -1.62
C THR A 103 3.80 8.43 -2.15
N TYR A 104 2.84 7.58 -1.78
CA TYR A 104 1.45 7.76 -2.19
C TYR A 104 0.76 8.96 -1.53
N GLY A 105 1.13 9.30 -0.30
CA GLY A 105 0.70 10.54 0.33
C GLY A 105 1.16 11.77 -0.45
N CYS A 106 2.44 11.82 -0.84
CA CYS A 106 2.99 12.88 -1.70
C CYS A 106 2.36 12.91 -3.09
N PHE A 107 2.04 11.74 -3.66
CA PHE A 107 1.26 11.69 -4.90
C PHE A 107 -0.08 12.39 -4.75
N ASN A 108 -0.85 12.07 -3.73
CA ASN A 108 -2.15 12.67 -3.48
C ASN A 108 -2.05 14.19 -3.30
N PHE A 109 -1.04 14.67 -2.57
CA PHE A 109 -0.79 16.11 -2.43
C PHE A 109 -0.45 16.78 -3.76
N SER A 110 0.48 16.21 -4.53
CA SER A 110 0.92 16.79 -5.78
C SER A 110 -0.18 16.76 -6.84
N TYR A 111 -0.94 15.66 -6.91
CA TYR A 111 -2.08 15.56 -7.79
C TYR A 111 -3.19 16.57 -7.44
N GLY A 112 -3.53 16.67 -6.16
CA GLY A 112 -4.47 17.68 -5.69
C GLY A 112 -4.01 19.10 -5.97
N ALA A 113 -2.71 19.36 -5.80
CA ALA A 113 -2.12 20.68 -6.05
C ALA A 113 -2.24 21.13 -7.52
N LEU A 114 -2.23 20.22 -8.48
CA LEU A 114 -2.39 20.55 -9.91
C LEU A 114 -3.70 21.32 -10.20
N TYR A 115 -4.74 21.01 -9.45
CA TYR A 115 -6.08 21.59 -9.65
C TYR A 115 -6.41 22.72 -8.69
N LEU A 116 -5.52 23.07 -7.74
CA LEU A 116 -5.76 24.18 -6.82
C LEU A 116 -5.59 25.53 -7.53
N PRO A 117 -6.60 26.39 -7.53
CA PRO A 117 -6.51 27.70 -8.19
C PRO A 117 -5.37 28.58 -7.68
N GLY A 118 -5.04 28.45 -6.39
CA GLY A 118 -3.96 29.23 -5.77
C GLY A 118 -2.56 28.86 -6.25
N ILE A 119 -2.37 27.67 -6.84
CA ILE A 119 -1.10 27.24 -7.44
C ILE A 119 -1.02 27.64 -8.92
N GLY A 120 -2.18 27.74 -9.59
CA GLY A 120 -2.29 28.27 -10.93
C GLY A 120 -1.77 27.36 -12.06
N ILE A 121 -1.38 26.12 -11.79
CA ILE A 121 -0.84 25.21 -12.82
C ILE A 121 -1.90 24.93 -13.89
N ALA A 122 -3.11 24.51 -13.49
CA ALA A 122 -4.19 24.26 -14.44
C ALA A 122 -4.55 25.53 -15.25
N ALA A 123 -4.49 26.71 -14.64
CA ALA A 123 -4.75 27.99 -15.31
C ALA A 123 -3.66 28.31 -16.33
N ALA A 124 -2.39 28.01 -16.06
CA ALA A 124 -1.27 28.25 -16.98
C ALA A 124 -1.37 27.43 -18.27
N TYR A 125 -2.03 26.28 -18.23
CA TYR A 125 -2.27 25.39 -19.39
C TYR A 125 -3.69 25.53 -19.96
N SER A 126 -4.46 26.55 -19.57
CA SER A 126 -5.82 26.78 -20.05
C SER A 126 -5.88 28.03 -20.91
N VAL A 127 -6.63 27.95 -22.02
CA VAL A 127 -7.00 29.10 -22.85
C VAL A 127 -8.50 29.28 -22.74
N ASP A 128 -8.94 30.48 -22.38
CA ASP A 128 -10.36 30.80 -22.14
C ASP A 128 -11.07 29.86 -21.13
N GLY A 129 -10.31 29.37 -20.14
CA GLY A 129 -10.82 28.45 -19.12
C GLY A 129 -10.94 26.99 -19.56
N VAL A 130 -10.51 26.66 -20.78
CA VAL A 130 -10.51 25.28 -21.29
C VAL A 130 -9.09 24.73 -21.25
N PRO A 131 -8.86 23.55 -20.64
CA PRO A 131 -7.56 22.89 -20.65
C PRO A 131 -7.10 22.60 -22.07
N THR A 132 -5.84 22.89 -22.37
CA THR A 132 -5.22 22.64 -23.68
C THR A 132 -4.80 21.17 -23.82
N GLU A 133 -4.52 20.72 -25.06
CA GLU A 133 -3.92 19.41 -25.30
C GLU A 133 -2.57 19.27 -24.59
N GLU A 134 -1.81 20.35 -24.47
CA GLU A 134 -0.54 20.37 -23.77
C GLU A 134 -0.70 19.99 -22.29
N PHE A 135 -1.79 20.42 -21.65
CA PHE A 135 -2.12 20.01 -20.27
C PHE A 135 -2.34 18.50 -20.17
N HIS A 136 -3.05 17.92 -21.12
CA HIS A 136 -3.28 16.47 -21.13
C HIS A 136 -1.98 15.68 -21.35
N HIS A 137 -1.10 16.17 -22.19
CA HIS A 137 0.22 15.57 -22.36
C HIS A 137 1.08 15.69 -21.11
N ALA A 138 1.09 16.84 -20.44
CA ALA A 138 1.80 17.05 -19.19
C ALA A 138 1.31 16.12 -18.08
N ILE A 139 -0.02 15.98 -17.92
CA ILE A 139 -0.62 15.02 -16.97
C ILE A 139 -0.25 13.59 -17.38
N GLY A 140 -0.24 13.25 -18.66
CA GLY A 140 0.15 11.93 -19.15
C GLY A 140 1.58 11.56 -18.73
N ILE A 141 2.53 12.49 -18.90
CA ILE A 141 3.92 12.31 -18.46
C ILE A 141 3.98 12.15 -16.93
N TYR A 142 3.30 13.00 -16.20
CA TYR A 142 3.23 12.95 -14.74
C TYR A 142 2.71 11.58 -14.23
N LEU A 143 1.60 11.11 -14.77
CA LEU A 143 1.04 9.80 -14.42
C LEU A 143 1.92 8.64 -14.86
N GLY A 144 2.63 8.78 -16.00
CA GLY A 144 3.60 7.80 -16.46
C GLY A 144 4.75 7.61 -15.48
N ILE A 145 5.29 8.69 -14.91
CA ILE A 145 6.33 8.64 -13.87
C ILE A 145 5.78 7.92 -12.63
N TRP A 146 4.57 8.26 -12.19
CA TRP A 146 3.96 7.62 -11.03
C TRP A 146 3.64 6.14 -11.26
N SER A 147 3.24 5.78 -12.48
CA SER A 147 3.05 4.37 -12.87
C SER A 147 4.36 3.59 -12.77
N PHE A 148 5.47 4.19 -13.20
CA PHE A 148 6.80 3.58 -13.07
C PHE A 148 7.21 3.41 -11.60
N ILE A 149 6.98 4.42 -10.75
CA ILE A 149 7.24 4.32 -9.31
C ILE A 149 6.40 3.20 -8.68
N THR A 150 5.12 3.11 -9.04
CA THR A 150 4.23 2.03 -8.57
C THR A 150 4.76 0.65 -8.98
N PHE A 151 5.25 0.53 -10.20
CA PHE A 151 5.85 -0.71 -10.70
C PHE A 151 7.08 -1.13 -9.89
N LEU A 152 7.88 -0.18 -9.40
CA LEU A 152 9.05 -0.48 -8.56
C LEU A 152 8.67 -1.03 -7.17
N PHE A 153 7.44 -0.81 -6.71
CA PHE A 153 6.95 -1.35 -5.44
C PHE A 153 6.27 -2.72 -5.57
N THR A 154 6.12 -3.23 -6.78
CA THR A 154 5.48 -4.52 -7.06
C THR A 154 6.51 -5.65 -7.14
#